data_86446db5099a3f665aa8003518ef6024
#
_entry.id   86446db5099a3f665aa8003518ef6024
#
_cell.length_a   1.000
_cell.length_b   1.000
_cell.length_c   1.000
_cell.angle_alpha   90.00
_cell.angle_beta   90.00
_cell.angle_gamma   90.00
#
_symmetry.space_group_name_H-M   'P 1'
#
loop_
_entity.id
_entity.type
_entity.pdbx_description
1 polymer ?
#
loop_
_entity_poly.entity_id
_entity_poly.type
_entity_poly.pdbx_seq_one_letter_code
_entity_poly.pdbx_strand_id
1 'polypeptide(L)'
;MRAGRRGTELLPVVLETHSPIDIVILMLGTNDCKSHYGASAEVIGLGIRQLIQQVKAGVPDAKLILVSPIQLGEDVWDGYDLEFDRTSVETSKDLPRVYQRIAKEEGVAYLAASDYAKSSFQDREHMDETGHRQLANGILKLLRSA
;
A
#
# COMPACT_ATOMS: atom_id res chain seq x y z
N MET A 1 -9.17 -18.23 3.31
CA MET A 1 -8.88 -16.81 3.64
C MET A 1 -9.31 -16.57 5.09
N ARG A 2 -8.48 -15.96 5.92
CA ARG A 2 -8.88 -15.64 7.29
C ARG A 2 -9.89 -14.49 7.28
N ALA A 3 -11.00 -14.63 8.02
CA ALA A 3 -12.00 -13.56 8.16
C ALA A 3 -11.37 -12.26 8.70
N GLY A 4 -11.88 -11.11 8.26
CA GLY A 4 -11.42 -9.79 8.72
C GLY A 4 -10.08 -9.31 8.15
N ARG A 5 -9.58 -9.91 7.08
CA ARG A 5 -8.34 -9.47 6.42
C ARG A 5 -8.56 -8.77 5.06
N ARG A 6 -9.81 -8.51 4.70
CA ARG A 6 -10.13 -7.72 3.52
C ARG A 6 -10.20 -6.24 3.88
N GLY A 7 -9.31 -5.44 3.33
CA GLY A 7 -9.32 -3.99 3.53
C GLY A 7 -10.67 -3.35 3.19
N THR A 8 -11.30 -3.80 2.12
CA THR A 8 -12.62 -3.30 1.67
C THR A 8 -13.78 -3.61 2.63
N GLU A 9 -13.65 -4.62 3.49
CA GLU A 9 -14.64 -4.94 4.52
C GLU A 9 -14.39 -4.17 5.82
N LEU A 10 -13.11 -3.92 6.15
CA LEU A 10 -12.72 -3.28 7.41
C LEU A 10 -12.69 -1.75 7.31
N LEU A 11 -12.25 -1.21 6.19
CA LEU A 11 -12.02 0.23 6.06
C LEU A 11 -13.24 1.09 6.40
N PRO A 12 -14.48 0.79 5.94
CA PRO A 12 -15.65 1.58 6.31
C PRO A 12 -15.88 1.66 7.82
N VAL A 13 -15.71 0.54 8.53
CA VAL A 13 -15.86 0.49 9.99
C VAL A 13 -14.77 1.31 10.69
N VAL A 14 -13.53 1.21 10.21
CA VAL A 14 -12.40 2.00 10.75
C VAL A 14 -12.64 3.49 10.56
N LEU A 15 -13.08 3.91 9.37
CA LEU A 15 -13.40 5.32 9.11
C LEU A 15 -14.51 5.84 10.01
N GLU A 16 -15.58 5.07 10.20
CA GLU A 16 -16.70 5.45 11.07
C GLU A 16 -16.26 5.57 12.54
N THR A 17 -15.53 4.58 13.05
CA THR A 17 -15.14 4.53 14.47
C THR A 17 -14.05 5.51 14.86
N HIS A 18 -13.28 6.04 13.88
CA HIS A 18 -12.19 6.99 14.10
C HIS A 18 -12.53 8.42 13.65
N SER A 19 -13.74 8.64 13.14
CA SER A 19 -14.15 10.00 12.74
C SER A 19 -14.32 10.94 13.96
N PRO A 20 -13.98 12.24 13.82
CA PRO A 20 -13.56 12.92 12.59
C PRO A 20 -12.10 12.64 12.20
N ILE A 21 -11.84 12.54 10.89
CA ILE A 21 -10.49 12.26 10.34
C ILE A 21 -10.09 13.38 9.39
N ASP A 22 -8.91 13.96 9.59
CA ASP A 22 -8.36 15.00 8.73
C ASP A 22 -7.51 14.44 7.59
N ILE A 23 -6.79 13.34 7.84
CA ILE A 23 -5.86 12.74 6.89
C ILE A 23 -5.98 11.22 6.92
N VAL A 24 -6.11 10.62 5.74
CA VAL A 24 -6.02 9.17 5.56
C VAL A 24 -4.76 8.86 4.75
N ILE A 25 -3.91 7.98 5.28
CA ILE A 25 -2.77 7.41 4.55
C ILE A 25 -3.10 5.96 4.25
N LEU A 26 -3.27 5.63 2.97
CA LEU A 26 -3.62 4.29 2.51
C LEU A 26 -2.40 3.62 1.89
N MET A 27 -1.85 2.62 2.57
CA MET A 27 -0.73 1.80 2.08
C MET A 27 -1.06 0.31 2.26
N LEU A 28 -1.53 -0.30 1.20
CA LEU A 28 -1.88 -1.74 1.13
C LEU A 28 -1.43 -2.30 -0.23
N GLY A 29 -1.31 -3.63 -0.34
CA GLY A 29 -1.02 -4.31 -1.60
C GLY A 29 0.06 -5.39 -1.52
N THR A 30 0.98 -5.35 -0.57
CA THR A 30 2.05 -6.35 -0.44
C THR A 30 1.48 -7.76 -0.33
N ASN A 31 0.52 -7.98 0.56
CA ASN A 31 -0.10 -9.29 0.74
C ASN A 31 -0.91 -9.76 -0.48
N ASP A 32 -1.37 -8.85 -1.32
CA ASP A 32 -2.08 -9.18 -2.56
C ASP A 32 -1.13 -9.75 -3.62
N CYS A 33 0.19 -9.52 -3.48
CA CYS A 33 1.22 -10.10 -4.34
C CYS A 33 1.49 -11.58 -4.04
N LYS A 34 0.91 -12.18 -2.98
CA LYS A 34 1.12 -13.59 -2.65
C LYS A 34 0.74 -14.49 -3.81
N SER A 35 1.57 -15.50 -4.07
CA SER A 35 1.48 -16.38 -5.24
C SER A 35 0.11 -17.06 -5.39
N HIS A 36 -0.51 -17.43 -4.28
CA HIS A 36 -1.81 -18.10 -4.30
C HIS A 36 -2.99 -17.23 -4.76
N TYR A 37 -2.83 -15.90 -4.79
CA TYR A 37 -3.84 -15.01 -5.37
C TYR A 37 -3.70 -14.87 -6.88
N GLY A 38 -2.50 -15.03 -7.43
CA GLY A 38 -2.24 -14.88 -8.86
C GLY A 38 -2.62 -13.51 -9.43
N ALA A 39 -2.63 -12.48 -8.58
CA ALA A 39 -3.10 -11.15 -8.95
C ALA A 39 -1.99 -10.35 -9.63
N SER A 40 -2.30 -9.72 -10.76
CA SER A 40 -1.42 -8.72 -11.36
C SER A 40 -1.52 -7.38 -10.62
N ALA A 41 -0.53 -6.50 -10.82
CA ALA A 41 -0.58 -5.15 -10.27
C ALA A 41 -1.85 -4.38 -10.67
N GLU A 42 -2.35 -4.60 -11.89
CA GLU A 42 -3.61 -4.01 -12.36
C GLU A 42 -4.83 -4.50 -11.56
N VAL A 43 -4.91 -5.79 -11.29
CA VAL A 43 -5.98 -6.37 -10.46
C VAL A 43 -5.92 -5.85 -9.03
N ILE A 44 -4.72 -5.77 -8.45
CA ILE A 44 -4.51 -5.17 -7.12
C ILE A 44 -4.97 -3.70 -7.13
N GLY A 45 -4.65 -2.97 -8.19
CA GLY A 45 -5.08 -1.58 -8.39
C GLY A 45 -6.60 -1.39 -8.38
N LEU A 46 -7.38 -2.35 -8.88
CA LEU A 46 -8.85 -2.29 -8.78
C LEU A 46 -9.33 -2.30 -7.33
N GLY A 47 -8.72 -3.13 -6.49
CA GLY A 47 -9.00 -3.14 -5.05
C GLY A 47 -8.63 -1.82 -4.37
N ILE A 48 -7.49 -1.24 -4.73
CA ILE A 48 -7.05 0.08 -4.23
C ILE A 48 -8.03 1.18 -4.64
N ARG A 49 -8.51 1.17 -5.88
CA ARG A 49 -9.53 2.13 -6.33
C ARG A 49 -10.82 2.02 -5.51
N GLN A 50 -11.26 0.81 -5.20
CA GLN A 50 -12.41 0.59 -4.33
C GLN A 50 -12.18 1.19 -2.92
N LEU A 51 -11.00 1.01 -2.33
CA LEU A 51 -10.66 1.60 -1.04
C LEU A 51 -10.65 3.14 -1.09
N ILE A 52 -10.13 3.73 -2.16
CA ILE A 52 -10.18 5.19 -2.38
C ILE A 52 -11.63 5.69 -2.40
N GLN A 53 -12.53 4.99 -3.11
CA GLN A 53 -13.95 5.36 -3.15
C GLN A 53 -14.61 5.25 -1.76
N GLN A 54 -14.25 4.24 -0.97
CA GLN A 54 -14.74 4.11 0.40
C GLN A 54 -14.27 5.25 1.31
N VAL A 55 -13.00 5.69 1.19
CA VAL A 55 -12.50 6.87 1.92
C VAL A 55 -13.28 8.12 1.53
N LYS A 56 -13.43 8.37 0.23
CA LYS A 56 -14.17 9.54 -0.28
C LYS A 56 -15.64 9.57 0.18
N ALA A 57 -16.26 8.40 0.28
CA ALA A 57 -17.64 8.28 0.75
C ALA A 57 -17.76 8.43 2.28
N GLY A 58 -16.83 7.85 3.04
CA GLY A 58 -16.90 7.81 4.49
C GLY A 58 -16.40 9.08 5.18
N VAL A 59 -15.35 9.71 4.62
CA VAL A 59 -14.72 10.92 5.18
C VAL A 59 -14.37 11.90 4.05
N PRO A 60 -15.37 12.50 3.38
CA PRO A 60 -15.18 13.28 2.16
C PRO A 60 -14.26 14.50 2.31
N ASP A 61 -14.15 15.04 3.51
CA ASP A 61 -13.31 16.21 3.81
C ASP A 61 -11.87 15.85 4.16
N ALA A 62 -11.56 14.57 4.37
CA ALA A 62 -10.23 14.12 4.70
C ALA A 62 -9.28 14.18 3.48
N LYS A 63 -8.06 14.62 3.72
CA LYS A 63 -6.98 14.50 2.73
C LYS A 63 -6.56 13.04 2.62
N LEU A 64 -6.67 12.45 1.42
CA LEU A 64 -6.19 11.10 1.15
C LEU A 64 -4.81 11.12 0.49
N ILE A 65 -3.88 10.34 1.04
CA ILE A 65 -2.57 10.03 0.48
C ILE A 65 -2.53 8.55 0.15
N LEU A 66 -2.41 8.22 -1.12
CA LEU A 66 -2.15 6.85 -1.56
C LEU A 66 -0.65 6.60 -1.56
N VAL A 67 -0.23 5.53 -0.89
CA VAL A 67 1.16 5.10 -0.83
C VAL A 67 1.27 3.70 -1.45
N SER A 68 2.05 3.55 -2.52
CA SER A 68 2.42 2.20 -2.96
C SER A 68 3.44 1.62 -1.99
N PRO A 69 3.29 0.33 -1.60
CA PRO A 69 4.18 -0.29 -0.62
C PRO A 69 5.62 -0.39 -1.14
N ILE A 70 6.55 -0.70 -0.23
CA ILE A 70 7.92 -1.06 -0.60
C ILE A 70 7.92 -2.33 -1.48
N GLN A 71 8.98 -2.49 -2.25
CA GLN A 71 9.15 -3.70 -3.06
C GLN A 71 9.57 -4.88 -2.18
N LEU A 72 9.12 -6.07 -2.54
CA LEU A 72 9.61 -7.31 -1.98
C LEU A 72 11.10 -7.50 -2.32
N GLY A 73 11.86 -8.09 -1.42
CA GLY A 73 13.23 -8.48 -1.70
C GLY A 73 13.30 -9.51 -2.83
N GLU A 74 14.35 -9.45 -3.64
CA GLU A 74 14.53 -10.29 -4.84
C GLU A 74 14.51 -11.80 -4.52
N ASP A 75 14.85 -12.15 -3.29
CA ASP A 75 15.01 -13.50 -2.79
C ASP A 75 13.97 -13.86 -1.70
N VAL A 76 12.88 -13.09 -1.55
CA VAL A 76 11.85 -13.32 -0.52
C VAL A 76 11.30 -14.75 -0.56
N TRP A 77 11.15 -15.32 -1.74
CA TRP A 77 10.66 -16.68 -1.99
C TRP A 77 11.69 -17.76 -1.69
N ASP A 78 12.97 -17.42 -1.54
CA ASP A 78 14.07 -18.35 -1.30
C ASP A 78 14.36 -18.50 0.20
N GLY A 79 13.39 -19.09 0.90
CA GLY A 79 13.51 -19.45 2.32
C GLY A 79 13.08 -18.39 3.33
N TYR A 80 12.63 -17.20 2.90
CA TYR A 80 12.12 -16.16 3.82
C TYR A 80 10.60 -16.26 3.98
N ASP A 81 9.84 -16.10 2.90
CA ASP A 81 8.39 -16.30 2.89
C ASP A 81 7.94 -17.04 1.63
N LEU A 82 7.55 -18.31 1.79
CA LEU A 82 7.12 -19.21 0.71
C LEU A 82 5.71 -18.89 0.17
N GLU A 83 4.99 -17.90 0.74
CA GLU A 83 3.75 -17.42 0.16
C GLU A 83 3.99 -16.52 -1.06
N PHE A 84 5.24 -16.06 -1.25
CA PHE A 84 5.67 -15.29 -2.42
C PHE A 84 6.50 -16.15 -3.39
N ASP A 85 6.56 -15.72 -4.62
CA ASP A 85 7.40 -16.29 -5.67
C ASP A 85 8.08 -15.17 -6.49
N ARG A 86 8.79 -15.53 -7.56
CA ARG A 86 9.44 -14.55 -8.44
C ARG A 86 8.45 -13.60 -9.09
N THR A 87 7.25 -14.10 -9.46
CA THR A 87 6.18 -13.28 -10.03
C THR A 87 5.68 -12.26 -9.00
N SER A 88 5.60 -12.64 -7.73
CA SER A 88 5.25 -11.73 -6.63
C SER A 88 6.21 -10.53 -6.54
N VAL A 89 7.52 -10.79 -6.69
CA VAL A 89 8.54 -9.73 -6.69
C VAL A 89 8.30 -8.77 -7.85
N GLU A 90 8.12 -9.29 -9.06
CA GLU A 90 7.86 -8.45 -10.25
C GLU A 90 6.54 -7.66 -10.12
N THR A 91 5.49 -8.29 -9.59
CA THR A 91 4.23 -7.61 -9.29
C THR A 91 4.44 -6.46 -8.30
N SER A 92 5.19 -6.68 -7.23
CA SER A 92 5.48 -5.64 -6.23
C SER A 92 6.23 -4.44 -6.83
N LYS A 93 7.13 -4.68 -7.77
CA LYS A 93 7.87 -3.63 -8.51
C LYS A 93 6.96 -2.81 -9.43
N ASP A 94 5.87 -3.40 -9.93
CA ASP A 94 4.93 -2.73 -10.84
C ASP A 94 3.83 -1.94 -10.10
N LEU A 95 3.60 -2.20 -8.81
CA LEU A 95 2.61 -1.47 -8.03
C LEU A 95 2.76 0.06 -8.07
N PRO A 96 3.97 0.64 -7.97
CA PRO A 96 4.14 2.10 -8.02
C PRO A 96 3.57 2.73 -9.28
N ARG A 97 3.80 2.13 -10.44
CA ARG A 97 3.27 2.60 -11.74
C ARG A 97 1.74 2.62 -11.74
N VAL A 98 1.12 1.54 -11.28
CA VAL A 98 -0.34 1.39 -11.25
C VAL A 98 -0.96 2.37 -10.26
N TYR A 99 -0.40 2.48 -9.04
CA TYR A 99 -0.92 3.35 -7.99
C TYR A 99 -0.78 4.83 -8.35
N GLN A 100 0.34 5.22 -8.97
CA GLN A 100 0.53 6.59 -9.44
C GLN A 100 -0.52 7.00 -10.47
N ARG A 101 -0.82 6.11 -11.41
CA ARG A 101 -1.88 6.33 -12.40
C ARG A 101 -3.24 6.48 -11.72
N ILE A 102 -3.58 5.56 -10.81
CA ILE A 102 -4.85 5.59 -10.07
C ILE A 102 -4.96 6.89 -9.26
N ALA A 103 -3.91 7.27 -8.55
CA ALA A 103 -3.90 8.50 -7.77
C ALA A 103 -4.18 9.74 -8.63
N LYS A 104 -3.58 9.79 -9.82
CA LYS A 104 -3.83 10.87 -10.79
C LYS A 104 -5.27 10.88 -11.28
N GLU A 105 -5.81 9.73 -11.65
CA GLU A 105 -7.20 9.58 -12.12
C GLU A 105 -8.22 9.92 -11.02
N GLU A 106 -7.92 9.55 -9.78
CA GLU A 106 -8.78 9.79 -8.62
C GLU A 106 -8.57 11.18 -7.96
N GLY A 107 -7.56 11.94 -8.40
CA GLY A 107 -7.26 13.26 -7.85
C GLY A 107 -6.78 13.22 -6.38
N VAL A 108 -6.03 12.17 -5.99
CA VAL A 108 -5.47 12.02 -4.65
C VAL A 108 -3.95 12.16 -4.65
N ALA A 109 -3.38 12.55 -3.52
CA ALA A 109 -1.93 12.64 -3.38
C ALA A 109 -1.29 11.25 -3.43
N TYR A 110 -0.07 11.16 -3.96
CA TYR A 110 0.65 9.90 -4.14
C TYR A 110 2.09 9.98 -3.65
N LEU A 111 2.58 8.85 -3.12
CA LEU A 111 3.96 8.62 -2.76
C LEU A 111 4.31 7.13 -2.96
N ALA A 112 5.47 6.85 -3.54
CA ALA A 112 6.01 5.49 -3.58
C ALA A 112 6.87 5.25 -2.34
N ALA A 113 6.51 4.30 -1.49
CA ALA A 113 7.33 3.94 -0.33
C ALA A 113 8.72 3.43 -0.75
N SER A 114 8.80 2.78 -1.92
CA SER A 114 10.05 2.27 -2.50
C SER A 114 11.07 3.35 -2.87
N ASP A 115 10.66 4.62 -2.97
CA ASP A 115 11.59 5.75 -3.17
C ASP A 115 12.31 6.14 -1.87
N TYR A 116 11.81 5.71 -0.73
CA TYR A 116 12.32 6.07 0.60
C TYR A 116 12.89 4.90 1.38
N ALA A 117 12.35 3.70 1.18
CA ALA A 117 12.68 2.53 1.99
C ALA A 117 12.72 1.26 1.16
N LYS A 118 13.41 0.26 1.68
CA LYS A 118 13.50 -1.08 1.12
C LYS A 118 13.05 -2.11 2.15
N SER A 119 12.77 -3.33 1.68
CA SER A 119 12.56 -4.47 2.56
C SER A 119 13.84 -4.79 3.36
N SER A 120 13.67 -5.20 4.61
CA SER A 120 14.78 -5.54 5.49
C SER A 120 15.52 -6.79 5.02
N PHE A 121 16.77 -6.93 5.44
CA PHE A 121 17.53 -8.18 5.26
C PHE A 121 17.00 -9.32 6.12
N GLN A 122 16.17 -9.03 7.11
CA GLN A 122 15.66 -10.00 8.07
C GLN A 122 14.60 -10.92 7.45
N ASP A 123 13.65 -10.36 6.68
CA ASP A 123 12.53 -11.12 6.11
C ASP A 123 12.23 -10.84 4.64
N ARG A 124 12.91 -9.87 4.05
CA ARG A 124 12.73 -9.48 2.64
C ARG A 124 11.34 -8.94 2.29
N GLU A 125 10.53 -8.65 3.28
CA GLU A 125 9.16 -8.19 3.14
C GLU A 125 8.89 -6.87 3.88
N HIS A 126 9.24 -6.78 5.16
CA HIS A 126 8.95 -5.62 6.00
C HIS A 126 10.12 -4.64 6.06
N MET A 127 9.82 -3.38 6.35
CA MET A 127 10.83 -2.36 6.64
C MET A 127 11.45 -2.58 8.03
N ASP A 128 12.73 -2.26 8.15
CA ASP A 128 13.37 -2.09 9.45
C ASP A 128 13.06 -0.69 10.04
N GLU A 129 13.59 -0.41 11.23
CA GLU A 129 13.41 0.88 11.92
C GLU A 129 13.86 2.06 11.05
N THR A 130 14.96 1.92 10.33
CA THR A 130 15.49 2.97 9.44
C THR A 130 14.54 3.22 8.27
N GLY A 131 14.03 2.16 7.65
CA GLY A 131 13.04 2.24 6.57
C GLY A 131 11.75 2.93 7.00
N HIS A 132 11.21 2.58 8.16
CA HIS A 132 10.05 3.25 8.73
C HIS A 132 10.28 4.75 8.94
N ARG A 133 11.45 5.13 9.48
CA ARG A 133 11.83 6.54 9.69
C ARG A 133 11.94 7.30 8.36
N GLN A 134 12.57 6.71 7.38
CA GLN A 134 12.73 7.32 6.05
C GLN A 134 11.38 7.53 5.36
N LEU A 135 10.50 6.54 5.39
CA LEU A 135 9.14 6.65 4.84
C LEU A 135 8.33 7.72 5.57
N ALA A 136 8.38 7.75 6.90
CA ALA A 136 7.70 8.76 7.70
C ALA A 136 8.15 10.19 7.33
N ASN A 137 9.45 10.39 7.12
CA ASN A 137 10.00 11.68 6.66
C ASN A 137 9.50 12.04 5.25
N GLY A 138 9.39 11.07 4.35
CA GLY A 138 8.83 11.28 3.01
C GLY A 138 7.37 11.72 3.06
N ILE A 139 6.55 11.05 3.86
CA ILE A 139 5.15 11.41 4.07
C ILE A 139 5.02 12.80 4.69
N LEU A 140 5.81 13.10 5.73
CA LEU A 140 5.81 14.40 6.39
C LEU A 140 6.18 15.54 5.42
N LYS A 141 7.17 15.31 4.55
CA LYS A 141 7.55 16.27 3.51
C LYS A 141 6.40 16.52 2.53
N LEU A 142 5.70 15.47 2.10
CA LEU A 142 4.53 15.60 1.22
C LEU A 142 3.39 16.37 1.91
N LEU A 143 3.14 16.13 3.19
CA LEU A 143 2.11 16.85 3.95
C LEU A 143 2.41 18.34 4.09
N ARG A 144 3.68 18.72 4.23
CA ARG A 144 4.11 20.12 4.37
C ARG A 144 4.14 20.89 3.05
N SER A 145 4.24 20.20 1.93
CA SER A 145 4.30 20.82 0.59
C SER A 145 2.92 21.10 -0.01
N ALA A 146 1.89 20.70 0.64
CA ALA A 146 0.50 20.82 0.16
C ALA A 146 -0.21 22.04 0.74
#